data_747ec32a1d94c93e001c1356b2cb82d9
#
_entry.id   747ec32a1d94c93e001c1356b2cb82d9
#
_cell.length_a   1.000
_cell.length_b   1.000
_cell.length_c   1.000
_cell.angle_alpha   90.00
_cell.angle_beta   90.00
_cell.angle_gamma   90.00
#
_symmetry.space_group_name_H-M   'P 1'
#
loop_
_entity.id
_entity.type
_entity.pdbx_description
1 polymer ?
#
loop_
_entity_poly.entity_id
_entity_poly.type
_entity_poly.pdbx_seq_one_letter_code
_entity_poly.pdbx_strand_id
1 'polypeptide(L)'
;NLLQYVEYAPVIAYQWIASNKPLYEIAGFQLLARLFANGKEPNDRGINEFLDQAAVALQGDNMGVKHAAANAVMRFCDFGEDFENIARGALKGIFEI
;
A
#
# COMPACT_ATOMS: atom_id res chain seq x y z
N ASN A 1 12.36 15.96 -13.50
CA ASN A 1 11.83 16.91 -12.53
C ASN A 1 11.31 16.16 -11.30
N LEU A 2 11.79 16.53 -10.12
CA LEU A 2 11.45 15.86 -8.86
C LEU A 2 9.94 15.87 -8.57
N LEU A 3 9.25 16.95 -8.89
CA LEU A 3 7.80 17.05 -8.69
C LEU A 3 7.05 16.05 -9.55
N GLN A 4 7.47 15.86 -10.80
CA GLN A 4 6.85 14.86 -11.67
C GLN A 4 7.12 13.44 -11.14
N TYR A 5 8.33 13.19 -10.66
CA TYR A 5 8.65 11.88 -10.07
C TYR A 5 7.74 11.57 -8.89
N VAL A 6 7.54 12.52 -7.99
CA VAL A 6 6.68 12.31 -6.81
C VAL A 6 5.24 12.05 -7.22
N GLU A 7 4.74 12.75 -8.25
CA GLU A 7 3.37 12.53 -8.75
C GLU A 7 3.18 11.17 -9.38
N TYR A 8 4.19 10.67 -10.09
CA TYR A 8 4.09 9.38 -10.79
C TYR A 8 4.50 8.20 -9.92
N ALA A 9 5.13 8.43 -8.77
CA ALA A 9 5.61 7.35 -7.90
C ALA A 9 4.49 6.38 -7.49
N PRO A 10 3.28 6.84 -7.10
CA PRO A 10 2.21 5.90 -6.78
C PRO A 10 1.81 5.02 -7.96
N VAL A 11 1.76 5.57 -9.18
CA VAL A 11 1.43 4.81 -10.38
C VAL A 11 2.47 3.71 -10.61
N ILE A 12 3.74 4.05 -10.48
CA ILE A 12 4.84 3.08 -10.62
C ILE A 12 4.71 1.98 -9.57
N ALA A 13 4.43 2.37 -8.32
CA ALA A 13 4.27 1.40 -7.23
C ALA A 13 3.15 0.40 -7.54
N TYR A 14 2.00 0.88 -8.00
CA TYR A 14 0.88 0.00 -8.34
C TYR A 14 1.20 -0.91 -9.52
N GLN A 15 1.93 -0.43 -10.51
CA GLN A 15 2.37 -1.26 -11.62
C GLN A 15 3.28 -2.40 -11.13
N TRP A 16 4.20 -2.10 -10.23
CA TRP A 16 5.09 -3.11 -9.66
C TRP A 16 4.32 -4.15 -8.84
N ILE A 17 3.35 -3.70 -8.04
CA ILE A 17 2.51 -4.60 -7.24
C ILE A 17 1.71 -5.52 -8.15
N ALA A 18 1.20 -5.01 -9.27
CA ALA A 18 0.40 -5.80 -10.22
C ALA A 18 1.22 -6.72 -11.12
N SER A 19 2.54 -6.69 -11.01
CA SER A 19 3.43 -7.44 -11.91
C SER A 19 3.43 -8.96 -11.68
N ASN A 20 2.92 -9.44 -10.56
CA ASN A 20 2.98 -10.85 -10.12
C ASN A 20 4.42 -11.35 -9.89
N LYS A 21 5.35 -10.44 -9.66
CA LYS A 21 6.75 -10.79 -9.34
C LYS A 21 7.02 -10.36 -7.90
N PRO A 22 7.31 -11.29 -6.99
CA PRO A 22 7.43 -10.97 -5.55
C PRO A 22 8.39 -9.83 -5.24
N LEU A 23 9.53 -9.75 -5.89
CA LEU A 23 10.49 -8.67 -5.64
C LEU A 23 9.94 -7.31 -6.05
N TYR A 24 9.19 -7.24 -7.16
CA TYR A 24 8.55 -6.00 -7.59
C TYR A 24 7.38 -5.64 -6.68
N GLU A 25 6.62 -6.63 -6.23
CA GLU A 25 5.52 -6.40 -5.29
C GLU A 25 6.04 -5.82 -3.97
N ILE A 26 7.11 -6.39 -3.44
CA ILE A 26 7.75 -5.89 -2.22
C ILE A 26 8.23 -4.45 -2.43
N ALA A 27 8.92 -4.19 -3.54
CA ALA A 27 9.42 -2.84 -3.84
C ALA A 27 8.27 -1.84 -3.97
N GLY A 28 7.16 -2.24 -4.59
CA GLY A 28 5.97 -1.39 -4.73
C GLY A 28 5.36 -1.01 -3.40
N PHE A 29 5.16 -1.99 -2.51
CA PHE A 29 4.64 -1.71 -1.17
C PHE A 29 5.62 -0.87 -0.35
N GLN A 30 6.92 -1.12 -0.47
CA GLN A 30 7.93 -0.30 0.21
C GLN A 30 7.90 1.15 -0.27
N LEU A 31 7.73 1.35 -1.58
CA LEU A 31 7.61 2.69 -2.13
C LEU A 31 6.38 3.42 -1.60
N LEU A 32 5.22 2.74 -1.56
CA LEU A 32 4.00 3.32 -0.99
C LEU A 32 4.19 3.63 0.49
N ALA A 33 4.78 2.72 1.26
CA ALA A 33 5.03 2.95 2.68
C ALA A 33 5.88 4.20 2.90
N ARG A 34 6.90 4.39 2.06
CA ARG A 34 7.76 5.56 2.14
C ARG A 34 7.01 6.84 1.79
N LEU A 35 6.18 6.81 0.73
CA LEU A 35 5.37 7.95 0.35
C LEU A 35 4.40 8.33 1.47
N PHE A 36 3.74 7.35 2.06
CA PHE A 36 2.82 7.59 3.19
C PHE A 36 3.56 8.16 4.40
N ALA A 37 4.73 7.60 4.73
CA ALA A 37 5.54 8.10 5.84
C ALA A 37 6.00 9.55 5.63
N ASN A 38 6.14 9.97 4.37
CA ASN A 38 6.52 11.35 4.01
C ASN A 38 5.30 12.27 3.89
N GLY A 39 4.11 11.82 4.24
CA GLY A 39 2.91 12.63 4.22
C GLY A 39 2.18 12.69 2.89
N LYS A 40 2.56 11.86 1.93
CA LYS A 40 1.87 11.80 0.63
C LYS A 40 0.57 11.04 0.78
N GLU A 41 -0.50 11.78 1.05
CA GLU A 41 -1.83 11.20 1.28
C GLU A 41 -2.46 10.74 -0.04
N PRO A 42 -2.95 9.50 -0.13
CA PRO A 42 -3.61 9.03 -1.35
C PRO A 42 -5.01 9.65 -1.50
N ASN A 43 -5.44 9.87 -2.73
CA ASN A 43 -6.82 10.29 -3.01
C ASN A 43 -7.75 9.06 -2.92
N ASP A 44 -9.06 9.26 -3.08
CA ASP A 44 -10.05 8.19 -2.94
C ASP A 44 -9.76 6.99 -3.83
N ARG A 45 -9.37 7.24 -5.07
CA ARG A 45 -9.03 6.19 -6.02
C ARG A 45 -7.78 5.43 -5.56
N GLY A 46 -6.79 6.16 -5.07
CA GLY A 46 -5.56 5.56 -4.55
C GLY A 46 -5.81 4.73 -3.30
N ILE A 47 -6.70 5.18 -2.42
CA ILE A 47 -7.09 4.43 -1.23
C ILE A 47 -7.67 3.07 -1.63
N ASN A 48 -8.63 3.06 -2.56
CA ASN A 48 -9.27 1.83 -3.00
C ASN A 48 -8.26 0.89 -3.67
N GLU A 49 -7.44 1.41 -4.57
CA GLU A 49 -6.42 0.62 -5.26
C GLU A 49 -5.43 0.02 -4.27
N PHE A 50 -4.94 0.83 -3.33
CA PHE A 50 -3.99 0.36 -2.32
C PHE A 50 -4.58 -0.76 -1.46
N LEU A 51 -5.79 -0.57 -0.96
CA LEU A 51 -6.40 -1.55 -0.06
C LEU A 51 -6.76 -2.84 -0.80
N ASP A 52 -7.20 -2.76 -2.06
CA ASP A 52 -7.44 -3.95 -2.87
C ASP A 52 -6.16 -4.76 -3.07
N GLN A 53 -5.07 -4.09 -3.41
CA GLN A 53 -3.77 -4.76 -3.62
C GLN A 53 -3.22 -5.32 -2.32
N ALA A 54 -3.36 -4.58 -1.21
CA ALA A 54 -2.92 -5.05 0.10
C ALA A 54 -3.71 -6.29 0.52
N ALA A 55 -5.03 -6.31 0.29
CA ALA A 55 -5.86 -7.47 0.61
C ALA A 55 -5.39 -8.72 -0.14
N VAL A 56 -5.11 -8.59 -1.43
CA VAL A 56 -4.60 -9.70 -2.23
C VAL A 56 -3.25 -10.19 -1.70
N ALA A 57 -2.34 -9.27 -1.43
CA ALA A 57 -0.99 -9.61 -0.94
C ALA A 57 -1.04 -10.31 0.42
N LEU A 58 -1.88 -9.82 1.33
CA LEU A 58 -2.00 -10.37 2.69
C LEU A 58 -2.62 -11.76 2.71
N GLN A 59 -3.37 -12.13 1.68
CA GLN A 59 -3.94 -13.47 1.53
C GLN A 59 -3.03 -14.44 0.78
N GLY A 60 -1.93 -13.93 0.20
CA GLY A 60 -0.98 -14.76 -0.53
C GLY A 60 -0.03 -15.53 0.37
N ASP A 61 0.85 -16.33 -0.24
CA ASP A 61 1.76 -17.21 0.48
C ASP A 61 3.17 -16.64 0.69
N ASN A 62 3.52 -15.58 -0.03
CA ASN A 62 4.88 -15.02 0.07
C ASN A 62 5.01 -14.14 1.30
N MET A 63 5.81 -14.59 2.26
CA MET A 63 5.98 -13.87 3.53
C MET A 63 6.60 -12.49 3.36
N GLY A 64 7.53 -12.32 2.42
CA GLY A 64 8.13 -11.02 2.14
C GLY A 64 7.12 -10.01 1.62
N VAL A 65 6.26 -10.45 0.68
CA VAL A 65 5.19 -9.61 0.14
C VAL A 65 4.18 -9.26 1.23
N LYS A 66 3.77 -10.25 2.03
CA LYS A 66 2.83 -10.02 3.15
C LYS A 66 3.39 -9.01 4.14
N HIS A 67 4.66 -9.14 4.49
CA HIS A 67 5.31 -8.25 5.44
C HIS A 67 5.38 -6.81 4.89
N ALA A 68 5.75 -6.66 3.62
CA ALA A 68 5.81 -5.35 2.98
C ALA A 68 4.42 -4.70 2.91
N ALA A 69 3.39 -5.48 2.55
CA ALA A 69 2.01 -4.99 2.51
C ALA A 69 1.53 -4.56 3.89
N ALA A 70 1.79 -5.36 4.92
CA ALA A 70 1.41 -5.05 6.30
C ALA A 70 2.06 -3.73 6.77
N ASN A 71 3.35 -3.55 6.48
CA ASN A 71 4.04 -2.32 6.83
C ASN A 71 3.42 -1.10 6.12
N ALA A 72 3.09 -1.25 4.83
CA ALA A 72 2.44 -0.17 4.08
C ALA A 72 1.07 0.18 4.66
N VAL A 73 0.30 -0.83 5.07
CA VAL A 73 -1.00 -0.61 5.73
C VAL A 73 -0.82 0.16 7.03
N MET A 74 0.19 -0.18 7.82
CA MET A 74 0.45 0.54 9.08
C MET A 74 0.81 2.01 8.81
N ARG A 75 1.62 2.29 7.78
CA ARG A 75 1.92 3.68 7.39
C ARG A 75 0.68 4.42 6.90
N PHE A 76 -0.20 3.73 6.17
CA PHE A 76 -1.48 4.28 5.74
C PHE A 76 -2.34 4.68 6.94
N CYS A 77 -2.43 3.83 7.96
CA CYS A 77 -3.22 4.12 9.16
C CYS A 77 -2.67 5.30 9.96
N ASP A 78 -1.39 5.61 9.82
CA ASP A 78 -0.77 6.74 10.52
C ASP A 78 -1.30 8.11 10.05
N PHE A 79 -2.01 8.17 8.92
CA PHE A 79 -2.63 9.43 8.48
C PHE A 79 -3.73 9.92 9.41
N GLY A 80 -4.39 9.01 10.13
CA GLY A 80 -5.40 9.38 11.09
C GLY A 80 -6.44 8.27 11.29
N GLU A 81 -7.36 8.53 12.21
CA GLU A 81 -8.40 7.58 12.59
C GLU A 81 -9.32 7.21 11.42
N ASP A 82 -9.64 8.18 10.55
CA ASP A 82 -10.47 7.92 9.39
C ASP A 82 -9.83 6.88 8.46
N PHE A 83 -8.52 7.03 8.21
CA PHE A 83 -7.77 6.10 7.38
C PHE A 83 -7.69 4.72 8.03
N GLU A 84 -7.47 4.69 9.35
CA GLU A 84 -7.44 3.44 10.11
C GLU A 84 -8.78 2.70 10.02
N ASN A 85 -9.89 3.42 10.15
CA ASN A 85 -11.23 2.83 10.05
C ASN A 85 -11.51 2.28 8.65
N ILE A 86 -11.09 2.98 7.61
CA ILE A 86 -11.23 2.53 6.24
C ILE A 86 -10.44 1.24 6.03
N ALA A 87 -9.20 1.20 6.52
CA ALA A 87 -8.35 0.01 6.40
C ALA A 87 -8.92 -1.17 7.18
N ARG A 88 -9.42 -0.95 8.38
CA ARG A 88 -10.06 -2.01 9.17
C ARG A 88 -11.25 -2.62 8.45
N GLY A 89 -12.08 -1.77 7.85
CA GLY A 89 -13.24 -2.25 7.09
C GLY A 89 -12.84 -3.05 5.86
N ALA A 90 -11.86 -2.57 5.11
CA ALA A 90 -11.42 -3.22 3.88
C ALA A 90 -10.68 -4.54 4.14
N LEU A 91 -9.97 -4.65 5.27
CA LEU A 91 -9.14 -5.80 5.59
C LEU A 91 -9.71 -6.68 6.69
N LYS A 92 -10.98 -6.50 7.02
CA LYS A 92 -11.65 -7.30 8.05
C LYS A 92 -11.60 -8.78 7.70
N GLY A 93 -11.09 -9.58 8.65
CA GLY A 93 -10.93 -11.03 8.44
C GLY A 93 -9.68 -11.41 7.68
N ILE A 94 -8.91 -10.44 7.19
CA ILE A 94 -7.68 -10.66 6.43
C ILE A 94 -6.47 -10.23 7.26
N PHE A 95 -6.53 -9.05 7.83
CA PHE A 95 -5.45 -8.46 8.60
C PHE A 95 -6.04 -7.61 9.72
N GLU A 96 -5.60 -7.87 10.94
CA GLU A 96 -6.08 -7.13 12.11
C GLU A 96 -5.21 -5.90 12.37
N ILE A 97 -5.88 -4.78 12.49
CA ILE A 97 -5.23 -3.49 12.74
C ILE A 97 -5.49 -3.06 14.19
#